data_b82b8e8d204ac5603d44acf8337e5fa2
#
_entry.id   b82b8e8d204ac5603d44acf8337e5fa2
#
_cell.length_a   1.000
_cell.length_b   1.000
_cell.length_c   1.000
_cell.angle_alpha   90.00
_cell.angle_beta   90.00
_cell.angle_gamma   90.00
#
_symmetry.space_group_name_H-M   'P 1'
#
loop_
_entity.id
_entity.type
_entity.pdbx_description
1 polymer ?
#
loop_
_entity_poly.entity_id
_entity_poly.type
_entity_poly.pdbx_seq_one_letter_code
_entity_poly.pdbx_strand_id
1 'polypeptide(L)'
;MGSGTWSSATYSAVSGAKIRAGATFDYSARATGVHEKLDPKRLNAAGQNIRESRDSDEHPASTPIIVGFDETGSMGRIPRLVLTKLKTLFSLLVDKGYATDPQIAVAAYGDAANGERAPLQISQFESDNRIDDNLDLIFLEGLGGGNNGETSNLLLYYAAAHVSTDAFEKRGRKGHLIIIGDERQVPLTPEMIRTYVGDEQPLLEDISFEGI
;
A
#
# COMPACT_ATOMS: atom_id res chain seq x y z
N MET A 1 -3.95 -14.21 1.83
CA MET A 1 -5.23 -13.69 2.31
C MET A 1 -5.29 -13.92 3.81
N GLY A 2 -5.60 -12.90 4.59
CA GLY A 2 -5.43 -12.86 6.03
C GLY A 2 -6.37 -13.81 6.78
N SER A 3 -5.87 -15.00 7.09
CA SER A 3 -6.51 -15.95 7.97
C SER A 3 -5.96 -15.91 9.41
N GLY A 4 -5.02 -15.01 9.69
CA GLY A 4 -4.43 -14.85 11.01
C GLY A 4 -5.00 -13.67 11.78
N THR A 5 -4.75 -13.63 13.08
CA THR A 5 -5.15 -12.53 13.95
C THR A 5 -3.94 -11.72 14.38
N TRP A 6 -4.05 -10.41 14.36
CA TRP A 6 -3.02 -9.51 14.86
C TRP A 6 -2.66 -9.79 16.32
N SER A 7 -1.38 -9.78 16.62
CA SER A 7 -0.86 -9.90 17.97
C SER A 7 0.08 -8.74 18.29
N SER A 8 -0.38 -7.82 19.11
CA SER A 8 0.42 -6.70 19.62
C SER A 8 1.66 -7.17 20.40
N ALA A 9 1.59 -8.33 21.06
CA ALA A 9 2.73 -8.93 21.77
C ALA A 9 3.79 -9.45 20.78
N THR A 10 3.39 -10.21 19.76
CA THR A 10 4.28 -10.69 18.69
C THR A 10 4.91 -9.50 17.97
N TYR A 11 4.10 -8.51 17.64
CA TYR A 11 4.58 -7.28 17.04
C TYR A 11 5.67 -6.61 17.89
N SER A 12 5.40 -6.34 19.17
CA SER A 12 6.35 -5.67 20.07
C SER A 12 7.65 -6.46 20.21
N ALA A 13 7.59 -7.80 20.22
CA ALA A 13 8.77 -8.65 20.30
C ALA A 13 9.61 -8.59 19.00
N VAL A 14 9.00 -8.78 17.85
CA VAL A 14 9.69 -8.86 16.54
C VAL A 14 10.14 -7.49 16.08
N SER A 15 9.23 -6.53 15.99
CA SER A 15 9.54 -5.19 15.49
C SER A 15 10.40 -4.40 16.44
N GLY A 16 10.21 -4.57 17.76
CA GLY A 16 11.11 -3.99 18.75
C GLY A 16 12.54 -4.53 18.64
N ALA A 17 12.72 -5.81 18.30
CA ALA A 17 14.04 -6.38 18.01
C ALA A 17 14.66 -5.82 16.73
N LYS A 18 13.90 -5.75 15.64
CA LYS A 18 14.32 -5.16 14.34
C LYS A 18 14.75 -3.69 14.50
N ILE A 19 13.96 -2.89 15.21
CA ILE A 19 14.28 -1.46 15.47
C ILE A 19 15.59 -1.34 16.26
N ARG A 20 15.78 -2.14 17.32
CA ARG A 20 17.01 -2.12 18.10
C ARG A 20 18.23 -2.57 17.30
N ALA A 21 18.05 -3.50 16.37
CA ALA A 21 19.11 -3.99 15.49
C ALA A 21 19.41 -3.05 14.30
N GLY A 22 18.62 -1.98 14.11
CA GLY A 22 18.72 -1.12 12.93
C GLY A 22 18.30 -1.79 11.62
N ALA A 23 17.62 -2.93 11.71
CA ALA A 23 17.26 -3.80 10.59
C ALA A 23 15.92 -3.45 9.93
N THR A 24 15.35 -2.28 10.23
CA THR A 24 14.18 -1.77 9.52
C THR A 24 14.59 -1.31 8.12
N PHE A 25 13.84 -1.75 7.09
CA PHE A 25 14.13 -1.45 5.68
C PHE A 25 15.40 -2.10 5.12
N ASP A 26 15.77 -3.25 5.63
CA ASP A 26 16.92 -4.01 5.11
C ASP A 26 16.77 -4.33 3.63
N TYR A 27 15.53 -4.52 3.13
CA TYR A 27 15.28 -4.68 1.71
C TYR A 27 15.70 -3.42 0.95
N SER A 28 15.18 -2.25 1.32
CA SER A 28 15.47 -0.99 0.65
C SER A 28 16.96 -0.66 0.59
N ALA A 29 17.72 -1.02 1.63
CA ALA A 29 19.16 -0.77 1.68
C ALA A 29 19.97 -1.56 0.63
N ARG A 30 19.39 -2.65 0.09
CA ARG A 30 20.07 -3.58 -0.85
C ARG A 30 19.40 -3.70 -2.20
N ALA A 31 18.13 -3.28 -2.29
CA ALA A 31 17.32 -3.41 -3.49
C ALA A 31 17.62 -2.29 -4.50
N THR A 32 17.26 -2.56 -5.74
CA THR A 32 17.32 -1.61 -6.85
C THR A 32 15.96 -1.31 -7.45
N GLY A 33 14.88 -1.79 -6.85
CA GLY A 33 13.51 -1.62 -7.32
C GLY A 33 12.49 -2.32 -6.42
N VAL A 34 11.26 -2.36 -6.87
CA VAL A 34 10.11 -2.95 -6.16
C VAL A 34 10.34 -4.40 -5.81
N HIS A 35 9.99 -4.79 -4.59
CA HIS A 35 9.96 -6.21 -4.21
C HIS A 35 8.80 -6.93 -4.91
N GLU A 36 9.01 -8.17 -5.38
CA GLU A 36 8.01 -8.95 -6.12
C GLU A 36 6.64 -9.04 -5.43
N LYS A 37 6.60 -9.08 -4.10
CA LYS A 37 5.35 -9.13 -3.32
C LYS A 37 4.58 -7.81 -3.34
N LEU A 38 5.27 -6.71 -3.61
CA LEU A 38 4.69 -5.35 -3.64
C LEU A 38 4.53 -4.82 -5.06
N ASP A 39 5.00 -5.57 -6.06
CA ASP A 39 4.87 -5.17 -7.47
C ASP A 39 3.39 -5.07 -7.86
N PRO A 40 2.91 -3.90 -8.30
CA PRO A 40 1.53 -3.74 -8.77
C PRO A 40 1.15 -4.69 -9.90
N LYS A 41 2.12 -5.13 -10.71
CA LYS A 41 1.91 -6.06 -11.84
C LYS A 41 1.84 -7.53 -11.42
N ARG A 42 2.08 -7.83 -10.14
CA ARG A 42 2.03 -9.20 -9.67
C ARG A 42 0.63 -9.79 -9.74
N LEU A 43 0.54 -10.92 -10.41
CA LEU A 43 -0.70 -11.67 -10.54
C LEU A 43 -1.00 -12.46 -9.25
N ASN A 44 -2.28 -12.60 -8.93
CA ASN A 44 -2.77 -13.50 -7.90
C ASN A 44 -2.74 -14.97 -8.39
N ALA A 45 -3.18 -15.91 -7.56
CA ALA A 45 -3.21 -17.33 -7.91
C ALA A 45 -4.15 -17.65 -9.10
N ALA A 46 -5.12 -16.78 -9.39
CA ALA A 46 -6.01 -16.88 -10.54
C ALA A 46 -5.47 -16.22 -11.81
N GLY A 47 -4.23 -15.71 -11.78
CA GLY A 47 -3.62 -15.02 -12.92
C GLY A 47 -4.15 -13.60 -13.15
N GLN A 48 -4.73 -12.98 -12.15
CA GLN A 48 -5.30 -11.64 -12.23
C GLN A 48 -4.42 -10.64 -11.47
N ASN A 49 -4.27 -9.45 -12.04
CA ASN A 49 -3.59 -8.34 -11.38
C ASN A 49 -4.54 -7.63 -10.41
N ILE A 50 -4.85 -8.27 -9.29
CA ILE A 50 -5.72 -7.70 -8.26
C ILE A 50 -5.19 -7.96 -6.84
N ARG A 51 -5.54 -7.07 -5.92
CA ARG A 51 -5.41 -7.25 -4.48
C ARG A 51 -6.78 -7.54 -3.89
N GLU A 52 -6.83 -8.48 -2.96
CA GLU A 52 -8.09 -9.01 -2.49
C GLU A 52 -8.22 -8.89 -0.98
N SER A 53 -9.36 -8.35 -0.54
CA SER A 53 -9.81 -8.44 0.86
C SER A 53 -11.02 -9.35 0.93
N ARG A 54 -10.84 -10.52 1.54
CA ARG A 54 -11.85 -11.58 1.56
C ARG A 54 -12.24 -11.92 2.99
N ASP A 55 -13.51 -12.25 3.17
CA ASP A 55 -13.99 -12.81 4.42
C ASP A 55 -13.40 -14.19 4.64
N SER A 56 -13.24 -14.55 5.90
CA SER A 56 -12.84 -15.88 6.35
C SER A 56 -13.64 -16.28 7.58
N ASP A 57 -13.48 -17.51 8.04
CA ASP A 57 -14.14 -17.96 9.28
C ASP A 57 -13.69 -17.14 10.49
N GLU A 58 -12.42 -16.70 10.51
CA GLU A 58 -11.88 -15.85 11.57
C GLU A 58 -12.25 -14.36 11.38
N HIS A 59 -12.53 -13.93 10.16
CA HIS A 59 -12.84 -12.56 9.80
C HIS A 59 -14.06 -12.49 8.88
N PRO A 60 -15.27 -12.74 9.40
CA PRO A 60 -16.49 -12.90 8.59
C PRO A 60 -17.03 -11.60 8.00
N ALA A 61 -16.53 -10.46 8.44
CA ALA A 61 -17.01 -9.14 8.02
C ALA A 61 -15.85 -8.18 7.72
N SER A 62 -14.93 -8.62 6.85
CA SER A 62 -13.71 -7.88 6.53
C SER A 62 -13.94 -6.41 6.19
N THR A 63 -13.12 -5.53 6.76
CA THR A 63 -13.07 -4.10 6.45
C THR A 63 -11.75 -3.80 5.74
N PRO A 64 -11.74 -3.59 4.41
CA PRO A 64 -10.53 -3.30 3.67
C PRO A 64 -10.05 -1.87 3.91
N ILE A 65 -8.75 -1.74 4.21
CA ILE A 65 -8.09 -0.45 4.45
C ILE A 65 -6.78 -0.44 3.67
N ILE A 66 -6.61 0.52 2.79
CA ILE A 66 -5.34 0.78 2.12
C ILE A 66 -4.70 2.00 2.78
N VAL A 67 -3.44 1.89 3.17
CA VAL A 67 -2.66 3.01 3.68
C VAL A 67 -1.47 3.23 2.75
N GLY A 68 -1.55 4.31 1.97
CA GLY A 68 -0.52 4.74 1.05
C GLY A 68 0.24 5.93 1.59
N PHE A 69 1.54 5.95 1.40
CA PHE A 69 2.40 7.07 1.76
C PHE A 69 3.39 7.36 0.66
N ASP A 70 3.72 8.63 0.57
CA ASP A 70 4.75 9.13 -0.30
C ASP A 70 6.13 8.70 0.21
N GLU A 71 6.95 8.16 -0.70
CA GLU A 71 8.30 7.68 -0.40
C GLU A 71 9.40 8.58 -0.97
N THR A 72 9.03 9.70 -1.60
CA THR A 72 9.96 10.61 -2.25
C THR A 72 10.91 11.29 -1.28
N GLY A 73 11.99 11.86 -1.82
CA GLY A 73 13.04 12.52 -1.03
C GLY A 73 12.55 13.73 -0.24
N SER A 74 11.49 14.42 -0.70
CA SER A 74 10.86 15.57 -0.02
C SER A 74 10.33 15.17 1.36
N MET A 75 9.79 13.98 1.49
CA MET A 75 9.26 13.42 2.73
C MET A 75 10.35 13.10 3.78
N GLY A 76 11.60 13.01 3.41
CA GLY A 76 12.75 12.85 4.32
C GLY A 76 12.58 11.67 5.31
N ARG A 77 12.30 11.97 6.58
CA ARG A 77 12.11 10.97 7.63
C ARG A 77 10.68 10.46 7.77
N ILE A 78 9.72 11.09 7.08
CA ILE A 78 8.30 10.81 7.23
C ILE A 78 7.95 9.36 6.87
N PRO A 79 8.44 8.76 5.76
CA PRO A 79 8.15 7.35 5.46
C PRO A 79 8.50 6.41 6.62
N ARG A 80 9.65 6.60 7.25
CA ARG A 80 10.06 5.79 8.41
C ARG A 80 9.18 6.04 9.63
N LEU A 81 8.72 7.27 9.85
CA LEU A 81 7.81 7.60 10.92
C LEU A 81 6.43 6.99 10.67
N VAL A 82 5.90 7.11 9.45
CA VAL A 82 4.63 6.51 9.02
C VAL A 82 4.66 5.01 9.29
N LEU A 83 5.71 4.31 8.84
CA LEU A 83 5.87 2.88 9.06
C LEU A 83 5.85 2.51 10.55
N THR A 84 6.50 3.28 11.40
CA THR A 84 6.46 3.06 12.86
C THR A 84 5.06 3.31 13.43
N LYS A 85 4.32 4.29 12.90
CA LYS A 85 2.98 4.67 13.38
C LYS A 85 1.86 3.82 12.82
N LEU A 86 1.99 3.27 11.61
CA LEU A 86 1.03 2.32 11.03
C LEU A 86 0.78 1.12 11.96
N LYS A 87 1.80 0.68 12.62
CA LYS A 87 1.76 -0.38 13.62
C LYS A 87 0.87 -0.01 14.82
N THR A 88 1.02 1.23 15.30
CA THR A 88 0.15 1.75 16.36
C THR A 88 -1.28 1.93 15.87
N LEU A 89 -1.46 2.39 14.63
CA LEU A 89 -2.76 2.52 14.00
C LEU A 89 -3.50 1.18 13.97
N PHE A 90 -2.82 0.11 13.56
CA PHE A 90 -3.45 -1.21 13.48
C PHE A 90 -3.89 -1.71 14.85
N SER A 91 -3.02 -1.61 15.86
CA SER A 91 -3.39 -1.94 17.23
C SER A 91 -4.61 -1.13 17.71
N LEU A 92 -4.66 0.17 17.37
CA LEU A 92 -5.83 0.99 17.73
C LEU A 92 -7.10 0.56 17.01
N LEU A 93 -7.03 0.21 15.72
CA LEU A 93 -8.18 -0.24 14.95
C LEU A 93 -8.78 -1.52 15.55
N VAL A 94 -7.92 -2.47 15.91
CA VAL A 94 -8.31 -3.76 16.47
C VAL A 94 -8.71 -3.62 17.95
N ASP A 95 -7.81 -3.09 18.78
CA ASP A 95 -7.98 -3.08 20.25
C ASP A 95 -9.12 -2.15 20.70
N LYS A 96 -9.42 -1.09 19.92
CA LYS A 96 -10.51 -0.16 20.20
C LYS A 96 -11.80 -0.47 19.45
N GLY A 97 -11.77 -1.46 18.55
CA GLY A 97 -12.94 -1.85 17.76
C GLY A 97 -13.41 -0.77 16.79
N TYR A 98 -12.50 0.09 16.30
CA TYR A 98 -12.84 1.12 15.32
C TYR A 98 -13.15 0.56 13.94
N ALA A 99 -12.65 -0.63 13.63
CA ALA A 99 -12.99 -1.37 12.43
C ALA A 99 -13.29 -2.82 12.79
N THR A 100 -14.30 -3.41 12.17
CA THR A 100 -14.62 -4.82 12.28
C THR A 100 -13.72 -5.58 11.31
N ASP A 101 -13.03 -6.62 11.79
CA ASP A 101 -12.18 -7.49 10.97
C ASP A 101 -11.29 -6.71 9.98
N PRO A 102 -10.46 -5.75 10.43
CA PRO A 102 -9.68 -4.93 9.54
C PRO A 102 -8.66 -5.77 8.77
N GLN A 103 -8.59 -5.56 7.46
CA GLN A 103 -7.57 -6.10 6.58
C GLN A 103 -6.84 -4.93 5.93
N ILE A 104 -5.52 -4.83 6.14
CA ILE A 104 -4.73 -3.70 5.67
C ILE A 104 -3.82 -4.11 4.53
N ALA A 105 -3.87 -3.34 3.44
CA ALA A 105 -2.83 -3.29 2.44
C ALA A 105 -1.99 -2.02 2.66
N VAL A 106 -0.69 -2.18 2.63
CA VAL A 106 0.25 -1.05 2.68
C VAL A 106 0.72 -0.73 1.28
N ALA A 107 0.82 0.56 0.99
CA ALA A 107 1.30 1.05 -0.28
C ALA A 107 2.33 2.17 -0.08
N ALA A 108 3.26 2.28 -1.01
CA ALA A 108 4.11 3.44 -1.16
C ALA A 108 3.95 3.97 -2.59
N TYR A 109 3.99 5.27 -2.75
CA TYR A 109 3.94 5.91 -4.05
C TYR A 109 5.00 7.00 -4.15
N GLY A 110 5.37 7.31 -5.39
CA GLY A 110 6.35 8.33 -5.72
C GLY A 110 5.92 9.08 -6.97
N ASP A 111 6.88 9.50 -7.79
CA ASP A 111 6.66 10.33 -8.97
C ASP A 111 6.90 9.56 -10.27
N ALA A 112 5.84 8.94 -10.80
CA ALA A 112 5.88 8.28 -12.10
C ALA A 112 6.17 9.23 -13.26
N ALA A 113 5.83 10.53 -13.10
CA ALA A 113 6.08 11.53 -14.13
C ALA A 113 7.56 11.88 -14.25
N ASN A 114 8.33 11.68 -13.19
CA ASN A 114 9.77 11.93 -13.16
C ASN A 114 10.61 10.67 -13.41
N GLY A 115 9.97 9.56 -13.79
CA GLY A 115 10.66 8.33 -14.17
C GLY A 115 11.25 7.55 -13.00
N GLU A 116 10.69 7.64 -11.83
CA GLU A 116 11.07 6.81 -10.71
C GLU A 116 10.85 5.32 -11.04
N ARG A 117 11.70 4.46 -10.45
CA ARG A 117 11.68 3.02 -10.72
C ARG A 117 10.56 2.30 -9.98
N ALA A 118 10.10 2.88 -8.87
CA ALA A 118 9.14 2.28 -7.96
C ALA A 118 7.98 3.23 -7.60
N PRO A 119 7.37 3.93 -8.58
CA PRO A 119 6.38 4.96 -8.29
C PRO A 119 5.05 4.41 -7.75
N LEU A 120 4.91 3.10 -7.66
CA LEU A 120 3.83 2.42 -6.95
C LEU A 120 4.31 1.07 -6.41
N GLN A 121 4.04 0.83 -5.15
CA GLN A 121 4.26 -0.42 -4.46
C GLN A 121 3.02 -0.71 -3.62
N ILE A 122 2.47 -1.93 -3.67
CA ILE A 122 1.27 -2.27 -2.92
C ILE A 122 1.26 -3.74 -2.50
N SER A 123 1.03 -3.99 -1.22
CA SER A 123 0.93 -5.34 -0.67
C SER A 123 -0.44 -5.98 -0.92
N GLN A 124 -0.57 -7.27 -0.64
CA GLN A 124 -1.87 -7.89 -0.39
C GLN A 124 -2.46 -7.38 0.92
N PHE A 125 -3.79 -7.55 1.06
CA PHE A 125 -4.47 -7.29 2.32
C PHE A 125 -4.14 -8.38 3.34
N GLU A 126 -3.78 -7.96 4.54
CA GLU A 126 -3.47 -8.84 5.65
C GLU A 126 -4.21 -8.41 6.91
N SER A 127 -4.59 -9.39 7.74
CA SER A 127 -5.25 -9.19 9.04
C SER A 127 -4.32 -9.47 10.23
N ASP A 128 -3.07 -9.83 9.98
CA ASP A 128 -2.12 -10.27 10.99
C ASP A 128 -0.73 -9.58 10.87
N ASN A 129 0.24 -10.11 11.59
CA ASN A 129 1.59 -9.53 11.67
C ASN A 129 2.37 -9.55 10.34
N ARG A 130 1.87 -10.19 9.28
CA ARG A 130 2.43 -10.08 7.92
C ARG A 130 2.39 -8.67 7.35
N ILE A 131 1.54 -7.80 7.91
CA ILE A 131 1.56 -6.36 7.59
C ILE A 131 2.94 -5.77 7.87
N ASP A 132 3.57 -6.16 8.99
CA ASP A 132 4.90 -5.70 9.37
C ASP A 132 5.98 -6.19 8.39
N ASP A 133 5.87 -7.46 7.98
CA ASP A 133 6.77 -8.02 6.97
C ASP A 133 6.63 -7.30 5.62
N ASN A 134 5.41 -6.95 5.22
CA ASN A 134 5.17 -6.20 3.99
C ASN A 134 5.75 -4.77 4.06
N LEU A 135 5.68 -4.13 5.21
CA LEU A 135 6.29 -2.82 5.42
C LEU A 135 7.81 -2.85 5.29
N ASP A 136 8.45 -3.90 5.77
CA ASP A 136 9.91 -4.08 5.66
C ASP A 136 10.39 -4.31 4.22
N LEU A 137 9.49 -4.70 3.31
CA LEU A 137 9.78 -4.93 1.89
C LEU A 137 9.65 -3.69 1.01
N ILE A 138 9.18 -2.57 1.56
CA ILE A 138 9.06 -1.33 0.80
C ILE A 138 10.43 -0.82 0.40
N PHE A 139 10.57 -0.53 -0.89
CA PHE A 139 11.75 0.10 -1.45
C PHE A 139 11.60 1.62 -1.34
N LEU A 140 12.43 2.24 -0.53
CA LEU A 140 12.50 3.69 -0.41
C LEU A 140 13.54 4.20 -1.40
N GLU A 141 13.11 4.67 -2.55
CA GLU A 141 14.00 5.17 -3.59
C GLU A 141 14.72 6.45 -3.13
N GLY A 142 14.03 7.28 -2.36
CA GLY A 142 14.58 8.50 -1.80
C GLY A 142 15.00 9.51 -2.87
N LEU A 143 14.55 9.31 -4.09
CA LEU A 143 14.66 10.21 -5.22
C LEU A 143 13.38 11.04 -5.29
N GLY A 144 13.17 11.73 -6.37
CA GLY A 144 12.01 12.59 -6.55
C GLY A 144 12.36 14.05 -6.29
N GLY A 145 11.43 14.89 -6.63
CA GLY A 145 11.61 16.33 -6.55
C GLY A 145 12.29 16.88 -7.81
N GLY A 146 11.56 17.57 -8.59
CA GLY A 146 12.00 18.25 -9.80
C GLY A 146 10.83 18.93 -10.48
N ASN A 147 9.62 18.44 -10.25
CA ASN A 147 8.40 18.95 -10.86
C ASN A 147 7.36 19.45 -9.84
N ASN A 148 7.64 19.40 -8.52
CA ASN A 148 6.73 19.78 -7.44
C ASN A 148 5.37 19.06 -7.51
N GLY A 149 5.39 17.73 -7.72
CA GLY A 149 4.19 16.93 -7.74
C GLY A 149 4.46 15.44 -7.76
N GLU A 150 3.46 14.65 -7.40
CA GLU A 150 3.54 13.22 -7.24
C GLU A 150 2.34 12.49 -7.83
N THR A 151 2.51 11.19 -8.05
CA THR A 151 1.47 10.38 -8.68
C THR A 151 0.69 9.53 -7.65
N SER A 152 0.22 10.14 -6.55
CA SER A 152 -0.69 9.48 -5.61
C SER A 152 -2.00 9.01 -6.29
N ASN A 153 -2.38 9.62 -7.41
CA ASN A 153 -3.49 9.19 -8.27
C ASN A 153 -3.23 7.83 -8.96
N LEU A 154 -1.98 7.38 -9.09
CA LEU A 154 -1.67 6.04 -9.54
C LEU A 154 -2.14 4.98 -8.52
N LEU A 155 -2.01 5.28 -7.22
CA LEU A 155 -2.57 4.46 -6.15
C LEU A 155 -4.10 4.51 -6.16
N LEU A 156 -4.72 5.68 -6.42
CA LEU A 156 -6.18 5.79 -6.56
C LEU A 156 -6.69 4.94 -7.71
N TYR A 157 -6.04 5.03 -8.88
CA TYR A 157 -6.37 4.20 -10.04
C TYR A 157 -6.29 2.71 -9.68
N TYR A 158 -5.18 2.28 -9.07
CA TYR A 158 -5.00 0.89 -8.66
C TYR A 158 -6.10 0.43 -7.69
N ALA A 159 -6.42 1.24 -6.70
CA ALA A 159 -7.47 0.93 -5.74
C ALA A 159 -8.86 0.81 -6.39
N ALA A 160 -9.13 1.60 -7.41
CA ALA A 160 -10.40 1.56 -8.16
C ALA A 160 -10.50 0.38 -9.13
N ALA A 161 -9.41 0.06 -9.85
CA ALA A 161 -9.42 -0.90 -10.94
C ALA A 161 -8.89 -2.30 -10.56
N HIS A 162 -8.02 -2.39 -9.56
CA HIS A 162 -7.26 -3.61 -9.22
C HIS A 162 -7.46 -4.07 -7.77
N VAL A 163 -8.53 -3.64 -7.11
CA VAL A 163 -8.90 -4.11 -5.76
C VAL A 163 -10.29 -4.71 -5.79
N SER A 164 -10.41 -5.92 -5.22
CA SER A 164 -11.66 -6.67 -5.10
C SER A 164 -11.90 -6.99 -3.61
N THR A 165 -13.10 -6.68 -3.11
CA THR A 165 -13.37 -6.83 -1.68
C THR A 165 -14.73 -7.44 -1.40
N ASP A 166 -14.81 -8.41 -0.50
CA ASP A 166 -16.07 -8.98 -0.04
C ASP A 166 -16.95 -7.95 0.68
N ALA A 167 -16.34 -6.94 1.27
CA ALA A 167 -17.08 -5.82 1.85
C ALA A 167 -17.97 -5.13 0.83
N PHE A 168 -17.47 -4.91 -0.38
CA PHE A 168 -18.25 -4.31 -1.46
C PHE A 168 -19.13 -5.33 -2.18
N GLU A 169 -18.55 -6.46 -2.60
CA GLU A 169 -19.26 -7.47 -3.40
C GLU A 169 -20.44 -8.10 -2.67
N LYS A 170 -20.29 -8.38 -1.38
CA LYS A 170 -21.35 -9.04 -0.58
C LYS A 170 -22.23 -8.07 0.18
N ARG A 171 -21.69 -6.89 0.57
CA ARG A 171 -22.36 -5.99 1.51
C ARG A 171 -22.58 -4.58 0.98
N GLY A 172 -22.07 -4.25 -0.23
CA GLY A 172 -22.14 -2.90 -0.81
C GLY A 172 -21.37 -1.85 0.01
N ARG A 173 -20.45 -2.27 0.89
CA ARG A 173 -19.65 -1.36 1.72
C ARG A 173 -18.31 -1.08 1.08
N LYS A 174 -18.03 0.18 0.84
CA LYS A 174 -16.70 0.62 0.36
C LYS A 174 -15.66 0.45 1.48
N GLY A 175 -14.41 0.20 1.08
CA GLY A 175 -13.24 0.24 1.96
C GLY A 175 -12.78 1.66 2.24
N HIS A 176 -11.63 1.74 2.91
CA HIS A 176 -10.98 3.01 3.25
C HIS A 176 -9.64 3.10 2.53
N LEU A 177 -9.37 4.25 1.93
CA LEU A 177 -8.07 4.60 1.36
C LEU A 177 -7.54 5.84 2.09
N ILE A 178 -6.39 5.70 2.72
CA ILE A 178 -5.69 6.77 3.44
C ILE A 178 -4.42 7.08 2.64
N ILE A 179 -4.28 8.34 2.20
CA ILE A 179 -3.11 8.83 1.47
C ILE A 179 -2.38 9.83 2.34
N ILE A 180 -1.08 9.65 2.49
CA ILE A 180 -0.19 10.51 3.29
C ILE A 180 0.92 11.01 2.37
N GLY A 181 0.91 12.30 2.06
CA GLY A 181 1.89 12.96 1.19
C GLY A 181 1.88 14.46 1.41
N ASP A 182 2.84 15.17 0.85
CA ASP A 182 3.04 16.61 1.01
C ASP A 182 2.98 17.40 -0.31
N GLU A 183 2.97 16.69 -1.44
CA GLU A 183 2.95 17.32 -2.75
C GLU A 183 1.58 17.20 -3.45
N ARG A 184 1.35 18.08 -4.41
CA ARG A 184 0.17 18.03 -5.26
C ARG A 184 0.26 16.88 -6.27
N GLN A 185 -0.88 16.38 -6.70
CA GLN A 185 -0.92 15.40 -7.77
C GLN A 185 -0.56 15.99 -9.14
N VAL A 186 0.20 15.22 -9.91
CA VAL A 186 0.40 15.46 -11.34
C VAL A 186 -0.60 14.61 -12.14
N PRO A 187 -0.97 15.03 -13.38
CA PRO A 187 -1.87 14.25 -14.22
C PRO A 187 -1.36 12.83 -14.47
N LEU A 188 -2.22 11.85 -14.31
CA LEU A 188 -1.92 10.45 -14.59
C LEU A 188 -2.20 10.17 -16.08
N THR A 189 -1.20 9.62 -16.77
CA THR A 189 -1.33 9.29 -18.18
C THR A 189 -1.58 7.80 -18.40
N PRO A 190 -2.22 7.40 -19.52
CA PRO A 190 -2.36 5.99 -19.88
C PRO A 190 -1.02 5.25 -19.99
N GLU A 191 0.04 5.93 -20.37
CA GLU A 191 1.39 5.35 -20.45
C GLU A 191 1.95 5.00 -19.06
N MET A 192 1.76 5.87 -18.06
CA MET A 192 2.14 5.58 -16.69
C MET A 192 1.42 4.34 -16.15
N ILE A 193 0.11 4.23 -16.44
CA ILE A 193 -0.69 3.07 -16.03
C ILE A 193 -0.17 1.79 -16.69
N ARG A 194 0.06 1.79 -17.99
CA ARG A 194 0.64 0.63 -18.68
C ARG A 194 2.00 0.25 -18.13
N THR A 195 2.84 1.25 -17.90
CA THR A 195 4.23 1.02 -17.44
C THR A 195 4.30 0.47 -16.03
N TYR A 196 3.54 1.05 -15.10
CA TYR A 196 3.71 0.79 -13.67
C TYR A 196 2.65 -0.15 -13.08
N VAL A 197 1.47 -0.22 -13.66
CA VAL A 197 0.40 -1.13 -13.24
C VAL A 197 0.31 -2.35 -14.14
N GLY A 198 0.70 -2.23 -15.42
CA GLY A 198 0.61 -3.31 -16.39
C GLY A 198 -0.79 -3.47 -16.98
N ASP A 199 -1.62 -2.43 -16.94
CA ASP A 199 -2.92 -2.41 -17.58
C ASP A 199 -2.76 -1.96 -19.03
N GLU A 200 -2.93 -2.90 -19.96
CA GLU A 200 -2.75 -2.67 -21.41
C GLU A 200 -3.84 -1.78 -21.99
N GLN A 201 -5.02 -1.77 -21.40
CA GLN A 201 -6.17 -0.99 -21.83
C GLN A 201 -6.70 -0.13 -20.68
N PRO A 202 -5.93 0.84 -20.21
CA PRO A 202 -6.39 1.72 -19.15
C PRO A 202 -7.66 2.43 -19.58
N LEU A 203 -8.65 2.46 -18.69
CA LEU A 203 -10.00 2.98 -18.97
C LEU A 203 -10.03 4.48 -19.30
N LEU A 204 -8.90 5.16 -19.47
CA LEU A 204 -8.84 6.59 -19.27
C LEU A 204 -8.00 7.34 -20.28
N GLU A 205 -8.57 8.45 -20.69
CA GLU A 205 -7.91 9.72 -20.95
C GLU A 205 -7.30 10.19 -19.60
N ASP A 206 -6.53 11.23 -19.54
CA ASP A 206 -5.83 11.69 -18.32
C ASP A 206 -6.74 11.75 -17.08
N ILE A 207 -6.37 11.04 -16.01
CA ILE A 207 -7.11 11.06 -14.74
C ILE A 207 -6.56 12.13 -13.83
N SER A 208 -7.41 13.07 -13.43
CA SER A 208 -7.19 13.93 -12.28
C SER A 208 -7.93 13.38 -11.05
N PHE A 209 -7.58 13.86 -9.85
CA PHE A 209 -8.30 13.51 -8.61
C PHE A 209 -9.81 13.78 -8.68
N GLU A 210 -10.23 14.75 -9.49
CA GLU A 210 -11.64 15.10 -9.72
C GLU A 210 -12.37 14.09 -10.61
N GLY A 211 -11.63 13.19 -11.30
CA GLY A 211 -12.17 12.19 -12.24
C GLY A 211 -12.23 10.76 -11.66
N ILE A 212 -11.87 10.54 -10.39
CA ILE A 212 -11.99 9.29 -9.66
C ILE A 212 -13.02 9.45 -8.55
#